data_da3afe3e891b65a559a2d75f89e44359
#
_entry.id   da3afe3e891b65a559a2d75f89e44359
#
_cell.length_a   1.000
_cell.length_b   1.000
_cell.length_c   1.000
_cell.angle_alpha   90.00
_cell.angle_beta   90.00
_cell.angle_gamma   90.00
#
_symmetry.space_group_name_H-M   'P 1'
#
loop_
_entity.id
_entity.type
_entity.pdbx_description
1 polymer ?
#
loop_
_entity_poly.entity_id
_entity_poly.type
_entity_poly.pdbx_seq_one_letter_code
_entity_poly.pdbx_strand_id
1 'polypeptide(L)'
;MIWELSSSSDSRALAVVDGTGAFSAFGPHYSRRTPGSKTFTGVGQEIVLVTDCGRAVWACVRQKTPMARGTGGSRGRTGETDQKARYIWRNMMFRNLGAGLSSELIIEATERTYEEWINRYGALPPERLRTEIGLKQVRSSNPGCCYLKAGWIRDRVVRGKLYLWAPARDARVIAA
;
A
#
# COMPACT_ATOMS: atom_id res chain seq x y z
N MET A 1 -18.97 5.09 5.50
CA MET A 1 -18.22 5.81 4.44
C MET A 1 -17.92 4.82 3.34
N ILE A 2 -18.04 5.23 2.09
CA ILE A 2 -17.95 4.29 0.96
C ILE A 2 -16.62 4.52 0.24
N TRP A 3 -15.80 3.48 0.18
CA TRP A 3 -14.64 3.44 -0.69
C TRP A 3 -15.08 3.08 -2.11
N GLU A 4 -14.76 3.93 -3.06
CA GLU A 4 -14.97 3.71 -4.48
C GLU A 4 -13.72 3.14 -5.13
N LEU A 5 -13.90 2.18 -6.04
CA LEU A 5 -12.82 1.66 -6.85
C LEU A 5 -12.35 2.74 -7.83
N SER A 6 -11.06 2.89 -7.94
CA SER A 6 -10.42 3.98 -8.67
C SER A 6 -9.16 3.46 -9.41
N SER A 7 -8.35 4.37 -9.90
CA SER A 7 -7.07 4.09 -10.54
C SER A 7 -5.98 5.05 -10.07
N SER A 8 -4.73 4.67 -10.27
CA SER A 8 -3.59 5.55 -9.95
C SER A 8 -3.49 6.81 -10.81
N SER A 9 -4.32 6.91 -11.85
CA SER A 9 -4.45 8.09 -12.72
C SER A 9 -5.73 8.91 -12.47
N ASP A 10 -6.59 8.50 -11.55
CA ASP A 10 -7.81 9.25 -11.18
C ASP A 10 -7.43 10.62 -10.62
N SER A 11 -8.01 11.67 -11.17
CA SER A 11 -7.73 13.06 -10.79
C SER A 11 -8.03 13.35 -9.32
N ARG A 12 -9.08 12.73 -8.74
CA ARG A 12 -9.43 12.85 -7.31
C ARG A 12 -8.33 12.24 -6.45
N ALA A 13 -7.89 11.02 -6.81
CA ALA A 13 -6.82 10.33 -6.11
C ALA A 13 -5.50 11.11 -6.22
N LEU A 14 -5.15 11.59 -7.40
CA LEU A 14 -3.95 12.41 -7.62
C LEU A 14 -3.99 13.72 -6.83
N ALA A 15 -5.12 14.41 -6.77
CA ALA A 15 -5.26 15.65 -6.00
C ALA A 15 -4.98 15.41 -4.51
N VAL A 16 -5.47 14.32 -3.94
CA VAL A 16 -5.17 13.93 -2.56
C VAL A 16 -3.70 13.59 -2.39
N VAL A 17 -3.13 12.76 -3.28
CA VAL A 17 -1.75 12.26 -3.17
C VAL A 17 -0.73 13.37 -3.38
N ASP A 18 -0.92 14.25 -4.35
CA ASP A 18 -0.03 15.36 -4.67
C ASP A 18 -0.26 16.59 -3.79
N GLY A 19 -1.39 16.66 -3.08
CA GLY A 19 -1.76 17.83 -2.30
C GLY A 19 -1.98 19.03 -3.20
N THR A 20 -2.82 18.89 -4.22
CA THR A 20 -3.14 19.98 -5.18
C THR A 20 -4.59 20.41 -5.07
N GLY A 21 -4.95 21.52 -5.71
CA GLY A 21 -6.30 22.08 -5.64
C GLY A 21 -6.70 22.40 -4.20
N ALA A 22 -7.83 21.89 -3.75
CA ALA A 22 -8.35 22.08 -2.38
C ALA A 22 -7.41 21.55 -1.29
N PHE A 23 -6.43 20.73 -1.65
CA PHE A 23 -5.48 20.11 -0.71
C PHE A 23 -4.08 20.72 -0.76
N SER A 24 -3.89 21.85 -1.43
CA SER A 24 -2.58 22.52 -1.63
C SER A 24 -1.85 22.85 -0.33
N ALA A 25 -2.58 23.16 0.75
CA ALA A 25 -1.99 23.41 2.07
C ALA A 25 -1.27 22.20 2.69
N PHE A 26 -1.56 20.99 2.23
CA PHE A 26 -0.98 19.77 2.78
C PHE A 26 0.29 19.31 2.04
N GLY A 27 0.54 19.81 0.83
CA GLY A 27 1.62 19.38 -0.04
C GLY A 27 1.55 17.90 -0.44
N PRO A 28 2.54 17.36 -1.16
CA PRO A 28 2.56 15.97 -1.59
C PRO A 28 2.76 15.00 -0.42
N HIS A 29 2.20 13.80 -0.54
CA HIS A 29 2.44 12.72 0.42
C HIS A 29 3.92 12.29 0.39
N TYR A 30 4.50 12.00 1.55
CA TYR A 30 5.93 11.69 1.67
C TYR A 30 6.41 10.49 0.81
N SER A 31 5.54 9.55 0.49
CA SER A 31 5.88 8.42 -0.38
C SER A 31 5.75 8.75 -1.88
N ARG A 32 5.27 9.94 -2.22
CA ARG A 32 5.12 10.40 -3.59
C ARG A 32 6.48 10.78 -4.18
N ARG A 33 7.05 9.92 -5.01
CA ARG A 33 8.41 10.14 -5.55
C ARG A 33 8.48 11.25 -6.57
N THR A 34 7.45 11.37 -7.41
CA THR A 34 7.41 12.34 -8.52
C THR A 34 6.04 13.02 -8.51
N PRO A 35 5.85 14.08 -7.71
CA PRO A 35 4.63 14.88 -7.74
C PRO A 35 4.33 15.37 -9.16
N GLY A 36 3.06 15.42 -9.53
CA GLY A 36 2.63 15.84 -10.87
C GLY A 36 2.74 14.77 -11.97
N SER A 37 3.31 13.58 -11.67
CA SER A 37 3.27 12.48 -12.65
C SER A 37 1.85 11.92 -12.79
N LYS A 38 1.54 11.38 -13.98
CA LYS A 38 0.19 10.89 -14.36
C LYS A 38 -0.33 9.73 -13.50
N THR A 39 0.55 9.01 -12.80
CA THR A 39 0.21 7.90 -11.91
C THR A 39 1.05 7.96 -10.64
N PHE A 40 0.58 7.39 -9.55
CA PHE A 40 1.33 7.34 -8.29
C PHE A 40 1.70 5.93 -7.82
N THR A 41 1.18 4.91 -8.49
CA THR A 41 1.59 3.52 -8.29
C THR A 41 2.68 3.14 -9.29
N GLY A 42 3.48 2.12 -8.95
CA GLY A 42 4.44 1.53 -9.87
C GLY A 42 3.81 0.44 -10.72
N VAL A 43 4.62 -0.17 -11.60
CA VAL A 43 4.20 -1.31 -12.42
C VAL A 43 3.84 -2.51 -11.53
N GLY A 44 2.65 -3.07 -11.74
CA GLY A 44 2.15 -4.22 -10.98
C GLY A 44 0.64 -4.36 -11.08
N GLN A 45 0.11 -5.35 -10.36
CA GLN A 45 -1.32 -5.50 -10.14
C GLN A 45 -1.72 -4.53 -9.03
N GLU A 46 -2.69 -3.66 -9.25
CA GLU A 46 -3.08 -2.63 -8.29
C GLU A 46 -4.55 -2.67 -7.92
N ILE A 47 -4.84 -2.27 -6.68
CA ILE A 47 -6.16 -1.84 -6.22
C ILE A 47 -5.99 -0.43 -5.67
N VAL A 48 -6.72 0.51 -6.22
CA VAL A 48 -6.76 1.89 -5.78
C VAL A 48 -8.19 2.21 -5.36
N LEU A 49 -8.33 2.80 -4.18
CA LEU A 49 -9.60 3.23 -3.63
C LEU A 49 -9.53 4.72 -3.30
N VAL A 50 -10.61 5.42 -3.55
CA VAL A 50 -10.81 6.81 -3.13
C VAL A 50 -12.13 6.88 -2.38
N THR A 51 -12.23 7.72 -1.36
CA THR A 51 -13.51 7.92 -0.67
C THR A 51 -14.47 8.74 -1.53
N ASP A 52 -15.77 8.53 -1.38
CA ASP A 52 -16.84 9.28 -2.05
C ASP A 52 -16.66 10.80 -1.93
N CYS A 53 -16.25 11.28 -0.76
CA CYS A 53 -15.93 12.70 -0.53
C CYS A 53 -14.61 13.15 -1.15
N GLY A 54 -13.82 12.26 -1.76
CA GLY A 54 -12.54 12.56 -2.40
C GLY A 54 -11.43 13.02 -1.45
N ARG A 55 -11.53 12.73 -0.13
CA ARG A 55 -10.56 13.21 0.88
C ARG A 55 -9.61 12.14 1.41
N ALA A 56 -9.81 10.89 1.04
CA ALA A 56 -8.86 9.84 1.37
C ALA A 56 -8.56 8.95 0.18
N VAL A 57 -7.33 8.46 0.13
CA VAL A 57 -6.83 7.53 -0.90
C VAL A 57 -6.13 6.37 -0.21
N TRP A 58 -6.39 5.19 -0.75
CA TRP A 58 -5.73 3.95 -0.44
C TRP A 58 -5.24 3.27 -1.70
N ALA A 59 -4.00 2.76 -1.72
CA ALA A 59 -3.50 2.01 -2.85
C ALA A 59 -2.65 0.83 -2.42
N CYS A 60 -2.99 -0.34 -2.96
CA CYS A 60 -2.25 -1.57 -2.81
C CYS A 60 -1.69 -2.02 -4.16
N VAL A 61 -0.45 -2.51 -4.17
CA VAL A 61 0.23 -3.00 -5.38
C VAL A 61 0.91 -4.32 -5.08
N ARG A 62 0.73 -5.28 -5.98
CA ARG A 62 1.55 -6.49 -6.05
C ARG A 62 2.53 -6.35 -7.21
N GLN A 63 3.79 -6.33 -6.91
CA GLN A 63 4.85 -6.10 -7.89
C GLN A 63 6.01 -7.07 -7.69
N LYS A 64 6.73 -7.35 -8.78
CA LYS A 64 8.01 -8.06 -8.70
C LYS A 64 9.02 -7.21 -7.93
N THR A 65 9.71 -7.80 -6.97
CA THR A 65 10.89 -7.15 -6.40
C THR A 65 12.00 -7.16 -7.44
N PRO A 66 12.68 -6.03 -7.67
CA PRO A 66 13.97 -6.07 -8.33
C PRO A 66 14.85 -7.02 -7.52
N MET A 67 15.41 -8.04 -8.18
CA MET A 67 16.45 -8.84 -7.54
C MET A 67 17.53 -7.87 -7.09
N ALA A 68 17.94 -7.97 -5.83
CA ALA A 68 19.11 -7.28 -5.38
C ALA A 68 20.25 -7.67 -6.35
N ARG A 69 20.72 -6.73 -7.15
CA ARG A 69 21.98 -6.90 -7.89
C ARG A 69 23.00 -7.22 -6.81
N GLY A 70 23.47 -8.47 -6.79
CA GLY A 70 24.54 -8.86 -5.91
C GLY A 70 25.67 -7.86 -6.08
N THR A 71 25.95 -7.09 -5.04
CA THR A 71 27.17 -6.31 -4.98
C THR A 71 28.31 -7.32 -5.00
N GLY A 72 29.02 -7.30 -6.08
CA GLY A 72 30.23 -7.98 -6.47
C GLY A 72 30.87 -8.97 -5.49
N GLY A 73 31.29 -10.06 -6.04
CA GLY A 73 32.28 -10.89 -5.40
C GLY A 73 31.90 -12.36 -5.34
N SER A 74 32.49 -13.05 -6.24
CA SER A 74 32.72 -14.49 -6.31
C SER A 74 31.95 -15.16 -7.44
N ARG A 75 32.69 -15.40 -8.53
CA ARG A 75 32.36 -16.43 -9.52
C ARG A 75 32.40 -17.81 -8.85
N GLY A 76 31.33 -18.16 -8.14
CA GLY A 76 31.04 -19.52 -7.72
C GLY A 76 30.39 -20.23 -8.90
N ARG A 77 31.14 -21.09 -9.59
CA ARG A 77 30.60 -22.16 -10.43
C ARG A 77 29.72 -23.03 -9.56
N THR A 78 28.45 -23.09 -9.87
CA THR A 78 27.60 -24.29 -9.89
C THR A 78 26.13 -23.87 -9.98
N GLY A 79 25.49 -24.35 -11.00
CA GLY A 79 24.18 -24.92 -11.07
C GLY A 79 23.00 -24.07 -10.65
N GLU A 80 22.04 -23.89 -11.60
CA GLU A 80 20.62 -23.67 -11.41
C GLU A 80 20.20 -22.93 -10.12
N THR A 81 20.37 -21.64 -10.11
CA THR A 81 19.57 -20.82 -9.21
C THR A 81 18.20 -20.66 -9.84
N ASP A 82 17.27 -21.48 -9.37
CA ASP A 82 15.83 -21.27 -9.53
C ASP A 82 15.47 -19.95 -8.81
N GLN A 83 15.77 -18.84 -9.49
CA GLN A 83 15.51 -17.49 -8.99
C GLN A 83 14.04 -17.18 -9.24
N LYS A 84 13.16 -17.84 -8.45
CA LYS A 84 11.74 -17.50 -8.42
C LYS A 84 11.60 -16.01 -8.16
N ALA A 85 11.07 -15.29 -9.14
CA ALA A 85 10.77 -13.88 -9.01
C ALA A 85 9.94 -13.67 -7.72
N ARG A 86 10.50 -12.93 -6.77
CA ARG A 86 9.79 -12.64 -5.53
C ARG A 86 8.80 -11.53 -5.79
N TYR A 87 7.56 -11.73 -5.41
CA TYR A 87 6.54 -10.70 -5.41
C TYR A 87 6.40 -10.10 -4.02
N ILE A 88 6.01 -8.84 -3.98
CA ILE A 88 5.62 -8.15 -2.76
C ILE A 88 4.21 -7.59 -2.99
N TRP A 89 3.32 -7.87 -2.07
CA TRP A 89 2.01 -7.25 -2.00
C TRP A 89 1.99 -6.24 -0.88
N ARG A 90 1.82 -4.97 -1.21
CA ARG A 90 1.93 -3.89 -0.23
C ARG A 90 0.87 -2.82 -0.42
N ASN A 91 0.37 -2.30 0.68
CA ASN A 91 -0.22 -0.98 0.72
C ASN A 91 0.91 0.04 0.63
N MET A 92 0.98 0.74 -0.46
CA MET A 92 2.03 1.72 -0.74
C MET A 92 1.61 3.15 -0.44
N MET A 93 0.31 3.39 -0.33
CA MET A 93 -0.27 4.69 -0.12
C MET A 93 -1.52 4.58 0.75
N PHE A 94 -1.53 5.33 1.83
CA PHE A 94 -2.73 5.72 2.56
C PHE A 94 -2.59 7.17 2.95
N ARG A 95 -3.52 7.98 2.52
CA ARG A 95 -3.61 9.38 2.91
C ARG A 95 -5.05 9.72 3.25
N ASN A 96 -5.23 10.37 4.39
CA ASN A 96 -6.51 10.84 4.87
C ASN A 96 -6.42 12.35 5.16
N LEU A 97 -7.19 13.14 4.46
CA LEU A 97 -7.27 14.60 4.57
C LEU A 97 -8.65 15.03 5.13
N GLY A 98 -9.11 14.31 6.16
CA GLY A 98 -10.35 14.63 6.85
C GLY A 98 -11.58 13.89 6.29
N ALA A 99 -11.40 12.67 5.78
CA ALA A 99 -12.51 11.80 5.36
C ALA A 99 -13.19 11.06 6.53
N GLY A 100 -12.53 11.01 7.69
CA GLY A 100 -13.02 10.30 8.87
C GLY A 100 -11.88 9.77 9.73
N LEU A 101 -12.17 8.84 10.64
CA LEU A 101 -11.17 8.24 11.50
C LEU A 101 -10.26 7.28 10.71
N SER A 102 -8.96 7.55 10.69
CA SER A 102 -8.00 6.80 9.86
C SER A 102 -8.00 5.29 10.12
N SER A 103 -8.21 4.85 11.36
CA SER A 103 -8.25 3.41 11.68
C SER A 103 -9.48 2.72 11.09
N GLU A 104 -10.64 3.35 11.10
CA GLU A 104 -11.86 2.83 10.47
C GLU A 104 -11.72 2.76 8.97
N LEU A 105 -11.18 3.83 8.37
CA LEU A 105 -10.89 3.87 6.94
C LEU A 105 -9.93 2.75 6.51
N ILE A 106 -8.91 2.45 7.31
CA ILE A 106 -7.95 1.37 7.02
C ILE A 106 -8.62 0.00 7.13
N ILE A 107 -9.51 -0.22 8.11
CA ILE A 107 -10.26 -1.48 8.23
C ILE A 107 -11.07 -1.71 6.96
N GLU A 108 -11.94 -0.78 6.60
CA GLU A 108 -12.79 -0.87 5.41
C GLU A 108 -11.97 -1.05 4.12
N ALA A 109 -10.90 -0.24 3.95
CA ALA A 109 -10.06 -0.31 2.76
C ALA A 109 -9.29 -1.64 2.66
N THR A 110 -8.90 -2.23 3.79
CA THR A 110 -8.24 -3.54 3.82
C THR A 110 -9.19 -4.63 3.34
N GLU A 111 -10.41 -4.69 3.88
CA GLU A 111 -11.43 -5.64 3.47
C GLU A 111 -11.80 -5.46 1.99
N ARG A 112 -12.03 -4.22 1.58
CA ARG A 112 -12.34 -3.91 0.18
C ARG A 112 -11.21 -4.30 -0.77
N THR A 113 -9.96 -4.16 -0.34
CA THR A 113 -8.80 -4.62 -1.12
C THR A 113 -8.83 -6.13 -1.33
N TYR A 114 -9.16 -6.91 -0.31
CA TYR A 114 -9.26 -8.37 -0.43
C TYR A 114 -10.41 -8.79 -1.36
N GLU A 115 -11.57 -8.16 -1.23
CA GLU A 115 -12.72 -8.42 -2.10
C GLU A 115 -12.41 -8.12 -3.55
N GLU A 116 -11.95 -6.90 -3.84
CA GLU A 116 -11.62 -6.48 -5.20
C GLU A 116 -10.47 -7.30 -5.80
N TRP A 117 -9.54 -7.74 -4.98
CA TRP A 117 -8.47 -8.61 -5.44
C TRP A 117 -8.99 -9.96 -5.89
N ILE A 118 -9.86 -10.59 -5.09
CA ILE A 118 -10.50 -11.86 -5.45
C ILE A 118 -11.37 -11.68 -6.69
N ASN A 119 -12.17 -10.62 -6.77
CA ASN A 119 -13.02 -10.33 -7.92
C ASN A 119 -12.21 -10.18 -9.21
N ARG A 120 -11.04 -9.54 -9.17
CA ARG A 120 -10.21 -9.31 -10.37
C ARG A 120 -9.31 -10.47 -10.75
N TYR A 121 -8.77 -11.17 -9.75
CA TYR A 121 -7.68 -12.12 -9.96
C TYR A 121 -8.02 -13.55 -9.52
N GLY A 122 -9.22 -13.79 -9.02
CA GLY A 122 -9.74 -15.10 -8.65
C GLY A 122 -9.32 -15.59 -7.25
N ALA A 123 -8.17 -15.17 -6.74
CA ALA A 123 -7.68 -15.58 -5.42
C ALA A 123 -6.75 -14.53 -4.84
N LEU A 124 -6.60 -14.51 -3.51
CA LEU A 124 -5.60 -13.67 -2.86
C LEU A 124 -4.18 -14.13 -3.22
N PRO A 125 -3.21 -13.18 -3.26
CA PRO A 125 -1.82 -13.54 -3.47
C PRO A 125 -1.30 -14.44 -2.34
N PRO A 126 -0.32 -15.31 -2.63
CA PRO A 126 0.35 -16.07 -1.57
C PRO A 126 1.15 -15.19 -0.61
N GLU A 127 1.56 -13.99 -1.08
CA GLU A 127 2.22 -13.01 -0.24
C GLU A 127 1.20 -12.28 0.64
N ARG A 128 1.49 -12.16 1.92
CA ARG A 128 0.67 -11.37 2.86
C ARG A 128 0.76 -9.87 2.53
N LEU A 129 -0.37 -9.17 2.59
CA LEU A 129 -0.42 -7.72 2.45
C LEU A 129 0.36 -7.05 3.59
N ARG A 130 1.23 -6.11 3.25
CA ARG A 130 2.04 -5.35 4.22
C ARG A 130 2.04 -3.86 3.91
N THR A 131 2.46 -3.06 4.88
CA THR A 131 2.80 -1.64 4.65
C THR A 131 4.17 -1.31 5.24
N GLU A 132 4.76 -0.22 4.75
CA GLU A 132 6.05 0.31 5.19
C GLU A 132 5.86 1.78 5.55
N ILE A 133 6.15 2.13 6.80
CA ILE A 133 6.01 3.49 7.32
C ILE A 133 7.38 4.07 7.62
N GLY A 134 7.73 5.16 6.95
CA GLY A 134 8.97 5.89 7.20
C GLY A 134 8.91 6.67 8.51
N LEU A 135 9.61 6.19 9.53
CA LEU A 135 9.54 6.75 10.89
C LEU A 135 9.97 8.23 10.97
N LYS A 136 10.92 8.63 10.13
CA LYS A 136 11.40 10.02 10.05
C LYS A 136 10.54 10.92 9.16
N GLN A 137 9.66 10.35 8.36
CA GLN A 137 8.87 11.06 7.36
C GLN A 137 7.46 11.39 7.85
N VAL A 138 6.98 10.64 8.84
CA VAL A 138 5.67 10.84 9.45
C VAL A 138 5.82 11.75 10.67
N ARG A 139 5.11 12.89 10.65
CA ARG A 139 5.12 13.88 11.74
C ARG A 139 4.25 13.46 12.94
N SER A 140 4.23 12.19 13.29
CA SER A 140 3.48 11.67 14.41
C SER A 140 4.41 11.17 15.49
N SER A 141 4.09 11.41 16.74
CA SER A 141 4.78 10.80 17.89
C SER A 141 4.60 9.28 17.96
N ASN A 142 3.58 8.76 17.28
CA ASN A 142 3.31 7.32 17.21
C ASN A 142 3.03 6.88 15.77
N PRO A 143 4.07 6.79 14.91
CA PRO A 143 3.92 6.37 13.53
C PRO A 143 3.28 4.99 13.41
N GLY A 144 2.25 4.86 12.56
CA GLY A 144 1.54 3.60 12.33
C GLY A 144 0.43 3.29 13.33
N CYS A 145 0.14 4.16 14.29
CA CYS A 145 -0.90 3.91 15.29
C CYS A 145 -2.29 3.64 14.67
N CYS A 146 -2.63 4.29 13.55
CA CYS A 146 -3.89 4.05 12.85
C CYS A 146 -3.98 2.63 12.27
N TYR A 147 -2.88 2.11 11.74
CA TYR A 147 -2.80 0.71 11.28
C TYR A 147 -2.91 -0.28 12.43
N LEU A 148 -2.19 -0.04 13.54
CA LEU A 148 -2.26 -0.90 14.73
C LEU A 148 -3.68 -0.92 15.32
N LYS A 149 -4.35 0.24 15.40
CA LYS A 149 -5.76 0.33 15.79
C LYS A 149 -6.70 -0.36 14.81
N ALA A 150 -6.32 -0.46 13.55
CA ALA A 150 -7.04 -1.21 12.51
C ALA A 150 -6.71 -2.71 12.52
N GLY A 151 -6.03 -3.22 13.54
CA GLY A 151 -5.70 -4.64 13.67
C GLY A 151 -4.48 -5.12 12.86
N TRP A 152 -3.73 -4.20 12.26
CA TRP A 152 -2.46 -4.56 11.61
C TRP A 152 -1.41 -4.91 12.66
N ILE A 153 -0.55 -5.87 12.34
CA ILE A 153 0.40 -6.45 13.27
C ILE A 153 1.80 -5.92 12.97
N ARG A 154 2.49 -5.45 14.01
CA ARG A 154 3.89 -5.03 13.90
C ARG A 154 4.77 -6.23 13.56
N ASP A 155 5.58 -6.09 12.52
CA ASP A 155 6.62 -7.06 12.15
C ASP A 155 7.97 -6.60 12.72
N ARG A 156 8.56 -5.59 12.10
CA ARG A 156 9.93 -5.16 12.44
C ARG A 156 10.17 -3.71 12.06
N VAL A 157 11.29 -3.18 12.56
CA VAL A 157 11.85 -1.90 12.13
C VAL A 157 13.18 -2.16 11.43
N VAL A 158 13.31 -1.72 10.18
CA VAL A 158 14.55 -1.87 9.41
C VAL A 158 14.88 -0.56 8.73
N ARG A 159 16.09 -0.03 8.94
CA ARG A 159 16.58 1.20 8.30
C ARG A 159 15.61 2.39 8.41
N GLY A 160 15.02 2.57 9.60
CA GLY A 160 14.10 3.67 9.88
C GLY A 160 12.71 3.50 9.27
N LYS A 161 12.34 2.30 8.85
CA LYS A 161 10.99 1.95 8.39
C LYS A 161 10.37 0.94 9.32
N LEU A 162 9.14 1.20 9.73
CA LEU A 162 8.29 0.25 10.44
C LEU A 162 7.51 -0.58 9.41
N TYR A 163 7.57 -1.90 9.54
CA TYR A 163 6.83 -2.85 8.72
C TYR A 163 5.64 -3.39 9.51
N LEU A 164 4.48 -3.39 8.89
CA LEU A 164 3.24 -3.94 9.45
C LEU A 164 2.61 -4.91 8.46
N TRP A 165 2.01 -5.98 8.99
CA TRP A 165 1.23 -6.95 8.23
C TRP A 165 -0.26 -6.70 8.43
N ALA A 166 -1.02 -6.75 7.35
CA ALA A 166 -2.47 -6.73 7.42
C ALA A 166 -3.01 -7.94 8.20
N PRO A 167 -4.18 -7.84 8.82
CA PRO A 167 -4.89 -8.98 9.38
C PRO A 167 -5.02 -10.09 8.32
N ALA A 168 -4.85 -11.34 8.71
CA ALA A 168 -5.15 -12.46 7.82
C ALA A 168 -6.67 -12.49 7.58
N ARG A 169 -7.09 -12.62 6.32
CA ARG A 169 -8.49 -12.91 6.02
C ARG A 169 -8.71 -14.41 6.22
N ASP A 170 -9.62 -14.77 7.10
CA ASP A 170 -10.01 -16.15 7.25
C ASP A 170 -10.62 -16.68 5.94
N ALA A 171 -10.05 -17.74 5.42
CA ALA A 171 -10.52 -18.39 4.19
C ALA A 171 -11.99 -18.90 4.31
N ARG A 172 -12.56 -18.90 5.52
CA ARG A 172 -13.92 -19.38 5.80
C ARG A 172 -15.02 -18.39 5.41
N VAL A 173 -14.70 -17.11 5.14
CA VAL A 173 -15.70 -16.08 4.80
C VAL A 173 -16.03 -16.07 3.30
N ILE A 174 -15.32 -16.86 2.48
CA ILE A 174 -15.48 -16.86 1.01
C ILE A 174 -16.56 -17.86 0.54
N ALA A 175 -17.11 -18.66 1.45
CA ALA A 175 -18.05 -19.76 1.13
C ALA A 175 -19.50 -19.52 1.62
N ALA A 176 -19.89 -18.26 1.83
CA ALA A 176 -21.26 -17.89 2.19
C ALA A 176 -21.91 -16.99 1.14
#